data_69e002909a51f5f7dcd51bc58dd0e543
#
_entry.id   69e002909a51f5f7dcd51bc58dd0e543
#
_cell.length_a   1.000
_cell.length_b   1.000
_cell.length_c   1.000
_cell.angle_alpha   90.00
_cell.angle_beta   90.00
_cell.angle_gamma   90.00
#
_symmetry.space_group_name_H-M   'P 1'
#
loop_
_entity.id
_entity.type
_entity.pdbx_description
1 polymer ?
#
loop_
_entity_poly.entity_id
_entity_poly.type
_entity_poly.pdbx_seq_one_letter_code
_entity_poly.pdbx_strand_id
1 'polypeptide(L)'
;VETPFRDTNWQLVRVKCSKKAFLWIYEKDGYVNLNVKADKEWRDYWRSAFKSVIPGWHQNKENWNTIILDGLVPDDAIKTMIKESYELVTDNPTKRIYEAVKKIPKGCVATYGQIAELAGNKGMARAVGNALHRNPDPDNIPCYRVVNSKGELSGAFAFGGAGQQEQLLKAEGIEVVNGKVDLKVYSMKF
;
A
#
# COMPACT_ATOMS: atom_id res chain seq x y z
N VAL A 1 14.00 16.85 -3.28
CA VAL A 1 15.43 16.44 -3.21
C VAL A 1 16.06 17.22 -2.07
N GLU A 2 16.83 16.56 -1.25
CA GLU A 2 17.52 17.10 -0.07
C GLU A 2 19.01 16.76 -0.19
N THR A 3 19.87 17.64 0.33
CA THR A 3 21.30 17.38 0.51
C THR A 3 21.58 17.18 2.00
N PRO A 4 21.49 15.93 2.50
CA PRO A 4 21.43 15.67 3.96
C PRO A 4 22.79 15.81 4.67
N PHE A 5 23.88 15.89 3.93
CA PHE A 5 25.23 15.99 4.47
C PHE A 5 25.89 17.32 4.09
N ARG A 6 26.94 17.73 4.81
CA ARG A 6 27.78 18.88 4.45
C ARG A 6 28.50 18.67 3.11
N ASP A 7 28.79 17.42 2.79
CA ASP A 7 29.25 16.98 1.46
C ASP A 7 28.05 17.02 0.52
N THR A 8 28.10 17.89 -0.48
CA THR A 8 27.07 18.09 -1.50
C THR A 8 26.98 16.94 -2.50
N ASN A 9 27.86 15.95 -2.42
CA ASN A 9 27.87 14.77 -3.27
C ASN A 9 26.60 13.90 -3.13
N TRP A 10 25.94 13.93 -1.95
CA TRP A 10 24.77 13.09 -1.69
C TRP A 10 23.47 13.87 -1.85
N GLN A 11 22.60 13.33 -2.70
CA GLN A 11 21.22 13.79 -2.83
C GLN A 11 20.25 12.71 -2.38
N LEU A 12 19.21 13.11 -1.68
CA LEU A 12 18.20 12.23 -1.13
C LEU A 12 16.82 12.61 -1.66
N VAL A 13 16.11 11.61 -2.18
CA VAL A 13 14.73 11.77 -2.64
C VAL A 13 13.80 11.04 -1.67
N ARG A 14 12.83 11.79 -1.14
CA ARG A 14 11.83 11.29 -0.17
C ARG A 14 10.42 11.42 -0.72
N VAL A 15 9.54 10.56 -0.24
CA VAL A 15 8.10 10.72 -0.43
C VAL A 15 7.63 11.94 0.35
N LYS A 16 6.94 12.88 -0.30
CA LYS A 16 6.56 14.18 0.27
C LYS A 16 5.75 14.06 1.57
N CYS A 17 4.78 13.16 1.61
CA CYS A 17 3.87 13.00 2.76
C CYS A 17 4.47 12.15 3.88
N SER A 18 5.13 11.02 3.59
CA SER A 18 5.65 10.09 4.60
C SER A 18 7.09 10.37 5.02
N LYS A 19 7.79 11.27 4.31
CA LYS A 19 9.23 11.58 4.50
C LYS A 19 10.16 10.36 4.36
N LYS A 20 9.64 9.21 3.95
CA LYS A 20 10.45 8.01 3.73
C LYS A 20 11.34 8.17 2.50
N ALA A 21 12.64 7.85 2.67
CA ALA A 21 13.61 7.83 1.59
C ALA A 21 13.39 6.61 0.68
N PHE A 22 13.46 6.81 -0.63
CA PHE A 22 13.38 5.73 -1.62
C PHE A 22 14.50 5.76 -2.64
N LEU A 23 15.23 6.88 -2.78
CA LEU A 23 16.32 7.03 -3.71
C LEU A 23 17.43 7.89 -3.10
N TRP A 24 18.67 7.42 -3.19
CA TRP A 24 19.87 8.21 -2.94
C TRP A 24 20.67 8.29 -4.22
N ILE A 25 21.21 9.47 -4.48
CA ILE A 25 22.02 9.76 -5.66
C ILE A 25 23.36 10.30 -5.18
N TYR A 26 24.45 9.76 -5.66
CA TYR A 26 25.79 10.22 -5.32
C TYR A 26 26.79 9.86 -6.41
N GLU A 27 27.92 10.56 -6.44
CA GLU A 27 29.03 10.27 -7.34
C GLU A 27 30.09 9.45 -6.62
N LYS A 28 30.56 8.40 -7.27
CA LYS A 28 31.64 7.54 -6.76
C LYS A 28 32.38 6.88 -7.92
N ASP A 29 33.72 6.87 -7.85
CA ASP A 29 34.60 6.25 -8.85
C ASP A 29 34.36 6.76 -10.29
N GLY A 30 33.97 8.05 -10.44
CA GLY A 30 33.69 8.69 -11.71
C GLY A 30 32.30 8.38 -12.31
N TYR A 31 31.44 7.67 -11.59
CA TYR A 31 30.07 7.33 -12.01
C TYR A 31 29.03 7.90 -11.03
N VAL A 32 27.89 8.28 -11.58
CA VAL A 32 26.69 8.50 -10.75
C VAL A 32 26.14 7.15 -10.29
N ASN A 33 25.87 7.05 -9.02
CA ASN A 33 25.34 5.85 -8.37
C ASN A 33 23.98 6.15 -7.77
N LEU A 34 23.06 5.18 -7.88
CA LEU A 34 21.72 5.25 -7.33
C LEU A 34 21.53 4.15 -6.30
N ASN A 35 21.21 4.52 -5.06
CA ASN A 35 20.73 3.52 -4.09
C ASN A 35 19.20 3.49 -4.11
N VAL A 36 18.64 2.33 -4.39
CA VAL A 36 17.20 2.04 -4.43
C VAL A 36 16.84 0.92 -3.47
N LYS A 37 15.66 0.99 -2.86
CA LYS A 37 15.15 -0.12 -2.05
C LYS A 37 14.69 -1.26 -2.95
N ALA A 38 14.89 -2.47 -2.46
CA ALA A 38 14.38 -3.68 -3.10
C ALA A 38 13.91 -4.68 -2.04
N ASP A 39 12.83 -5.41 -2.29
CA ASP A 39 12.51 -6.60 -1.52
C ASP A 39 13.48 -7.74 -1.84
N LYS A 40 13.40 -8.84 -1.10
CA LYS A 40 14.37 -9.92 -1.21
C LYS A 40 14.45 -10.54 -2.61
N GLU A 41 13.31 -10.78 -3.25
CA GLU A 41 13.24 -11.47 -4.55
C GLU A 41 13.78 -10.58 -5.65
N TRP A 42 13.29 -9.34 -5.77
CA TRP A 42 13.74 -8.38 -6.77
C TRP A 42 15.16 -7.90 -6.54
N ARG A 43 15.61 -7.79 -5.27
CA ARG A 43 17.00 -7.49 -4.94
C ARG A 43 17.97 -8.46 -5.59
N ASP A 44 17.72 -9.75 -5.37
CA ASP A 44 18.62 -10.81 -5.85
C ASP A 44 18.50 -11.00 -7.37
N TYR A 45 17.30 -10.83 -7.92
CA TYR A 45 17.07 -10.82 -9.36
C TYR A 45 17.91 -9.74 -10.06
N TRP A 46 17.80 -8.47 -9.64
CA TRP A 46 18.53 -7.37 -10.27
C TRP A 46 20.04 -7.50 -10.15
N ARG A 47 20.55 -7.99 -9.03
CA ARG A 47 21.98 -8.28 -8.84
C ARG A 47 22.48 -9.41 -9.74
N SER A 48 21.64 -10.39 -10.05
CA SER A 48 22.01 -11.48 -10.97
C SER A 48 21.90 -11.05 -12.43
N ALA A 49 20.96 -10.17 -12.76
CA ALA A 49 20.71 -9.71 -14.11
C ALA A 49 21.79 -8.72 -14.61
N PHE A 50 22.33 -7.87 -13.72
CA PHE A 50 23.26 -6.82 -14.10
C PHE A 50 24.45 -6.73 -13.13
N LYS A 51 25.69 -6.80 -13.66
CA LYS A 51 26.93 -6.68 -12.87
C LYS A 51 27.06 -5.30 -12.21
N SER A 52 26.48 -4.27 -12.80
CA SER A 52 26.47 -2.89 -12.29
C SER A 52 25.36 -2.64 -11.27
N VAL A 53 24.62 -3.69 -10.86
CA VAL A 53 23.70 -3.67 -9.73
C VAL A 53 24.31 -4.47 -8.58
N ILE A 54 24.74 -3.79 -7.54
CA ILE A 54 25.50 -4.36 -6.42
C ILE A 54 24.77 -4.16 -5.09
N PRO A 55 25.17 -4.83 -3.98
CA PRO A 55 24.62 -4.54 -2.64
C PRO A 55 24.76 -3.07 -2.26
N GLY A 56 23.72 -2.51 -1.63
CA GLY A 56 23.63 -1.10 -1.29
C GLY A 56 24.85 -0.54 -0.57
N TRP A 57 25.55 0.39 -1.19
CA TRP A 57 26.72 1.05 -0.62
C TRP A 57 26.26 2.08 0.43
N HIS A 58 26.87 2.04 1.63
CA HIS A 58 26.43 2.81 2.80
C HIS A 58 24.95 2.64 3.21
N GLN A 59 24.30 1.57 2.74
CA GLN A 59 22.93 1.23 3.09
C GLN A 59 22.84 -0.21 3.59
N ASN A 60 21.70 -0.57 4.20
CA ASN A 60 21.43 -1.96 4.58
C ASN A 60 21.35 -2.82 3.30
N LYS A 61 22.30 -3.74 3.16
CA LYS A 61 22.47 -4.62 1.99
C LYS A 61 21.30 -5.59 1.78
N GLU A 62 20.51 -5.83 2.83
CA GLU A 62 19.32 -6.68 2.76
C GLU A 62 18.13 -6.00 2.08
N ASN A 63 18.09 -4.66 2.08
CA ASN A 63 16.95 -3.90 1.60
C ASN A 63 17.30 -2.85 0.53
N TRP A 64 18.56 -2.79 0.10
CA TRP A 64 19.01 -1.78 -0.85
C TRP A 64 19.96 -2.34 -1.88
N ASN A 65 19.77 -1.93 -3.14
CA ASN A 65 20.72 -2.10 -4.23
C ASN A 65 21.36 -0.75 -4.56
N THR A 66 22.60 -0.81 -5.03
CA THR A 66 23.26 0.29 -5.73
C THR A 66 23.28 -0.01 -7.21
N ILE A 67 22.84 0.92 -8.02
CA ILE A 67 22.93 0.89 -9.49
C ILE A 67 24.06 1.84 -9.88
N ILE A 68 25.08 1.34 -10.55
CA ILE A 68 26.17 2.14 -11.10
C ILE A 68 25.75 2.56 -12.51
N LEU A 69 25.72 3.86 -12.79
CA LEU A 69 25.33 4.38 -14.11
C LEU A 69 26.54 4.42 -15.06
N ASP A 70 27.05 3.25 -15.37
CA ASP A 70 28.17 3.02 -16.29
C ASP A 70 27.73 2.71 -17.74
N GLY A 71 26.43 2.80 -18.01
CA GLY A 71 25.84 2.51 -19.32
C GLY A 71 25.54 1.03 -19.57
N LEU A 72 25.83 0.12 -18.63
CA LEU A 72 25.57 -1.32 -18.77
C LEU A 72 24.19 -1.76 -18.34
N VAL A 73 23.48 -0.93 -17.56
CA VAL A 73 22.09 -1.19 -17.15
C VAL A 73 21.16 -0.37 -18.05
N PRO A 74 20.19 -1.02 -18.74
CA PRO A 74 19.24 -0.31 -19.61
C PRO A 74 18.39 0.71 -18.81
N ASP A 75 18.08 1.84 -19.42
CA ASP A 75 17.29 2.93 -18.82
C ASP A 75 15.94 2.45 -18.26
N ASP A 76 15.27 1.53 -18.97
CA ASP A 76 13.97 1.02 -18.54
C ASP A 76 14.09 0.13 -17.28
N ALA A 77 15.19 -0.61 -17.15
CA ALA A 77 15.49 -1.38 -15.94
C ALA A 77 15.77 -0.43 -14.76
N ILE A 78 16.53 0.65 -14.97
CA ILE A 78 16.80 1.69 -13.97
C ILE A 78 15.48 2.33 -13.50
N LYS A 79 14.63 2.76 -14.44
CA LYS A 79 13.31 3.35 -14.14
C LYS A 79 12.43 2.39 -13.35
N THR A 80 12.44 1.10 -13.72
CA THR A 80 11.69 0.05 -13.01
C THR A 80 12.16 -0.09 -11.58
N MET A 81 13.47 -0.22 -11.33
CA MET A 81 14.03 -0.31 -9.97
C MET A 81 13.73 0.93 -9.11
N ILE A 82 13.75 2.13 -9.69
CA ILE A 82 13.37 3.37 -8.98
C ILE A 82 11.87 3.35 -8.64
N LYS A 83 11.01 2.92 -9.56
CA LYS A 83 9.57 2.80 -9.34
C LYS A 83 9.25 1.78 -8.25
N GLU A 84 9.85 0.60 -8.29
CA GLU A 84 9.73 -0.42 -7.25
C GLU A 84 10.14 0.11 -5.88
N SER A 85 11.27 0.81 -5.81
CA SER A 85 11.75 1.44 -4.58
C SER A 85 10.76 2.48 -4.03
N TYR A 86 10.14 3.27 -4.90
CA TYR A 86 9.09 4.22 -4.53
C TYR A 86 7.85 3.49 -4.00
N GLU A 87 7.42 2.43 -4.67
CA GLU A 87 6.26 1.63 -4.28
C GLU A 87 6.45 0.97 -2.91
N LEU A 88 7.63 0.41 -2.62
CA LEU A 88 7.97 -0.16 -1.31
C LEU A 88 7.85 0.82 -0.15
N VAL A 89 8.05 2.11 -0.36
CA VAL A 89 7.91 3.12 0.69
C VAL A 89 6.56 3.82 0.70
N THR A 90 5.80 3.74 -0.38
CA THR A 90 4.44 4.29 -0.51
C THR A 90 3.36 3.25 -0.30
N ASP A 91 3.68 1.96 -0.46
CA ASP A 91 2.76 0.89 -0.10
C ASP A 91 2.57 0.89 1.43
N ASN A 92 1.39 1.33 1.85
CA ASN A 92 1.00 1.30 3.24
C ASN A 92 -0.25 0.43 3.41
N PRO A 93 -0.42 -0.21 4.56
CA PRO A 93 -1.58 -1.04 4.84
C PRO A 93 -2.92 -0.32 4.59
N THR A 94 -2.99 0.97 4.88
CA THR A 94 -4.19 1.80 4.67
C THR A 94 -4.57 1.88 3.19
N LYS A 95 -3.59 2.10 2.30
CA LYS A 95 -3.83 2.11 0.85
C LYS A 95 -4.35 0.75 0.37
N ARG A 96 -3.70 -0.34 0.77
CA ARG A 96 -4.15 -1.70 0.42
C ARG A 96 -5.56 -2.00 0.94
N ILE A 97 -5.89 -1.54 2.16
CA ILE A 97 -7.24 -1.66 2.72
C ILE A 97 -8.25 -0.94 1.82
N TYR A 98 -8.00 0.32 1.44
CA TYR A 98 -8.91 1.06 0.58
C TYR A 98 -9.09 0.41 -0.79
N GLU A 99 -8.02 -0.07 -1.41
CA GLU A 99 -8.11 -0.80 -2.67
C GLU A 99 -8.88 -2.13 -2.53
N ALA A 100 -8.77 -2.82 -1.39
CA ALA A 100 -9.57 -4.00 -1.09
C ALA A 100 -11.06 -3.65 -0.94
N VAL A 101 -11.39 -2.56 -0.26
CA VAL A 101 -12.78 -2.11 -0.06
C VAL A 101 -13.44 -1.70 -1.38
N LYS A 102 -12.72 -1.04 -2.28
CA LYS A 102 -13.22 -0.71 -3.63
C LYS A 102 -13.62 -1.93 -4.46
N LYS A 103 -13.06 -3.10 -4.16
CA LYS A 103 -13.39 -4.35 -4.85
C LYS A 103 -14.73 -4.98 -4.42
N ILE A 104 -15.35 -4.49 -3.34
CA ILE A 104 -16.65 -5.00 -2.90
C ILE A 104 -17.72 -4.58 -3.92
N PRO A 105 -18.38 -5.52 -4.59
CA PRO A 105 -19.40 -5.18 -5.58
C PRO A 105 -20.63 -4.51 -4.92
N LYS A 106 -21.38 -3.75 -5.71
CA LYS A 106 -22.71 -3.26 -5.31
C LYS A 106 -23.61 -4.45 -4.99
N GLY A 107 -24.39 -4.35 -3.91
CA GLY A 107 -25.25 -5.46 -3.46
C GLY A 107 -24.53 -6.55 -2.65
N CYS A 108 -23.24 -6.35 -2.34
CA CYS A 108 -22.46 -7.27 -1.51
C CYS A 108 -21.85 -6.56 -0.30
N VAL A 109 -21.53 -7.33 0.72
CA VAL A 109 -20.77 -6.90 1.89
C VAL A 109 -19.52 -7.76 2.08
N ALA A 110 -18.55 -7.23 2.80
CA ALA A 110 -17.38 -7.97 3.24
C ALA A 110 -17.16 -7.78 4.74
N THR A 111 -16.56 -8.76 5.40
CA THR A 111 -16.18 -8.60 6.80
C THR A 111 -14.83 -7.89 6.93
N TYR A 112 -14.57 -7.28 8.10
CA TYR A 112 -13.25 -6.72 8.41
C TYR A 112 -12.12 -7.74 8.21
N GLY A 113 -12.37 -9.02 8.51
CA GLY A 113 -11.40 -10.10 8.30
C GLY A 113 -11.12 -10.38 6.82
N GLN A 114 -12.15 -10.40 5.97
CA GLN A 114 -12.02 -10.58 4.53
C GLN A 114 -11.23 -9.42 3.89
N ILE A 115 -11.52 -8.18 4.29
CA ILE A 115 -10.76 -7.02 3.82
C ILE A 115 -9.31 -7.07 4.29
N ALA A 116 -9.05 -7.50 5.52
CA ALA A 116 -7.69 -7.68 6.04
C ALA A 116 -6.91 -8.74 5.24
N GLU A 117 -7.56 -9.85 4.88
CA GLU A 117 -6.97 -10.89 4.04
C GLU A 117 -6.65 -10.38 2.62
N LEU A 118 -7.59 -9.69 1.98
CA LEU A 118 -7.38 -9.03 0.67
C LEU A 118 -6.27 -7.98 0.70
N ALA A 119 -6.10 -7.29 1.83
CA ALA A 119 -5.03 -6.34 2.04
C ALA A 119 -3.67 -7.00 2.36
N GLY A 120 -3.61 -8.34 2.35
CA GLY A 120 -2.39 -9.15 2.48
C GLY A 120 -2.06 -9.62 3.89
N ASN A 121 -2.91 -9.38 4.91
CA ASN A 121 -2.66 -9.88 6.27
C ASN A 121 -3.96 -10.01 7.09
N LYS A 122 -4.37 -11.25 7.37
CA LYS A 122 -5.57 -11.58 8.18
C LYS A 122 -5.60 -10.93 9.58
N GLY A 123 -4.43 -10.68 10.17
CA GLY A 123 -4.31 -10.05 11.49
C GLY A 123 -4.66 -8.56 11.54
N MET A 124 -4.88 -7.91 10.38
CA MET A 124 -5.08 -6.46 10.30
C MET A 124 -6.55 -6.00 10.46
N ALA A 125 -7.49 -6.84 10.90
CA ALA A 125 -8.91 -6.47 11.00
C ALA A 125 -9.15 -5.18 11.82
N ARG A 126 -8.39 -4.95 12.91
CA ARG A 126 -8.45 -3.71 13.68
C ARG A 126 -7.93 -2.50 12.88
N ALA A 127 -6.85 -2.68 12.10
CA ALA A 127 -6.32 -1.64 11.22
C ALA A 127 -7.30 -1.29 10.10
N VAL A 128 -8.07 -2.27 9.59
CA VAL A 128 -9.16 -2.03 8.65
C VAL A 128 -10.20 -1.09 9.28
N GLY A 129 -10.67 -1.39 10.49
CA GLY A 129 -11.61 -0.50 11.20
C GLY A 129 -11.09 0.92 11.34
N ASN A 130 -9.84 1.09 11.77
CA ASN A 130 -9.21 2.40 11.92
C ASN A 130 -9.05 3.15 10.60
N ALA A 131 -8.73 2.44 9.51
CA ALA A 131 -8.63 3.02 8.18
C ALA A 131 -10.00 3.51 7.68
N LEU A 132 -11.03 2.68 7.80
CA LEU A 132 -12.38 3.01 7.34
C LEU A 132 -12.99 4.16 8.14
N HIS A 133 -12.68 4.28 9.43
CA HIS A 133 -13.11 5.43 10.25
C HIS A 133 -12.49 6.76 9.77
N ARG A 134 -11.35 6.71 9.10
CA ARG A 134 -10.63 7.88 8.54
C ARG A 134 -10.72 7.94 7.02
N ASN A 135 -11.71 7.29 6.42
CA ASN A 135 -11.87 7.23 4.97
C ASN A 135 -11.93 8.65 4.37
N PRO A 136 -10.97 9.01 3.49
CA PRO A 136 -10.90 10.37 2.93
C PRO A 136 -11.86 10.57 1.75
N ASP A 137 -12.48 9.50 1.22
CA ASP A 137 -13.25 9.52 -0.01
C ASP A 137 -14.40 8.49 0.06
N PRO A 138 -15.46 8.78 0.85
CA PRO A 138 -16.57 7.86 1.05
C PRO A 138 -17.34 7.51 -0.23
N ASP A 139 -17.31 8.39 -1.22
CA ASP A 139 -18.03 8.22 -2.48
C ASP A 139 -17.38 7.13 -3.36
N ASN A 140 -16.05 7.06 -3.35
CA ASN A 140 -15.31 6.07 -4.14
C ASN A 140 -14.82 4.87 -3.32
N ILE A 141 -14.78 4.97 -2.00
CA ILE A 141 -14.39 3.87 -1.09
C ILE A 141 -15.61 3.49 -0.26
N PRO A 142 -16.40 2.48 -0.67
CA PRO A 142 -17.69 2.15 -0.07
C PRO A 142 -17.52 1.44 1.28
N CYS A 143 -17.03 2.16 2.28
CA CYS A 143 -16.75 1.63 3.62
C CYS A 143 -18.02 1.12 4.33
N TYR A 144 -19.20 1.58 3.95
CA TYR A 144 -20.49 1.10 4.47
C TYR A 144 -20.77 -0.37 4.11
N ARG A 145 -20.12 -0.93 3.08
CA ARG A 145 -20.21 -2.36 2.72
C ARG A 145 -19.40 -3.27 3.63
N VAL A 146 -18.69 -2.71 4.64
CA VAL A 146 -17.88 -3.51 5.56
C VAL A 146 -18.60 -3.70 6.89
N VAL A 147 -18.76 -4.97 7.31
CA VAL A 147 -19.48 -5.39 8.50
C VAL A 147 -18.58 -6.27 9.39
N ASN A 148 -19.02 -6.57 10.61
CA ASN A 148 -18.27 -7.49 11.47
C ASN A 148 -18.45 -8.97 11.04
N SER A 149 -17.76 -9.89 11.72
CA SER A 149 -17.81 -11.32 11.41
C SER A 149 -19.18 -11.98 11.62
N LYS A 150 -20.12 -11.30 12.29
CA LYS A 150 -21.49 -11.74 12.50
C LYS A 150 -22.49 -11.05 11.54
N GLY A 151 -22.01 -10.19 10.63
CA GLY A 151 -22.83 -9.39 9.74
C GLY A 151 -23.42 -8.13 10.38
N GLU A 152 -23.05 -7.80 11.62
CA GLU A 152 -23.59 -6.63 12.33
C GLU A 152 -22.97 -5.34 11.79
N LEU A 153 -23.79 -4.30 11.68
CA LEU A 153 -23.37 -2.97 11.28
C LEU A 153 -22.49 -2.32 12.34
N SER A 154 -21.66 -1.36 11.93
CA SER A 154 -20.80 -0.62 12.85
C SER A 154 -21.62 0.40 13.62
N GLY A 155 -21.72 0.26 14.94
CA GLY A 155 -22.32 1.29 15.81
C GLY A 155 -21.60 2.63 15.80
N ALA A 156 -20.32 2.62 15.44
CA ALA A 156 -19.44 3.79 15.34
C ALA A 156 -19.14 4.17 13.87
N PHE A 157 -20.10 3.97 12.95
CA PHE A 157 -19.91 4.36 11.56
C PHE A 157 -19.67 5.88 11.45
N ALA A 158 -18.47 6.25 10.94
CA ALA A 158 -17.97 7.63 10.99
C ALA A 158 -18.81 8.64 10.18
N PHE A 159 -19.62 8.16 9.25
CA PHE A 159 -20.39 8.99 8.31
C PHE A 159 -21.91 8.93 8.60
N GLY A 160 -22.31 9.17 9.85
CA GLY A 160 -23.72 9.26 10.25
C GLY A 160 -24.22 8.10 11.12
N GLY A 161 -23.33 7.24 11.64
CA GLY A 161 -23.69 6.14 12.54
C GLY A 161 -24.34 4.94 11.83
N ALA A 162 -24.82 3.96 12.62
CA ALA A 162 -25.39 2.71 12.11
C ALA A 162 -26.62 2.92 11.22
N GLY A 163 -27.43 3.95 11.50
CA GLY A 163 -28.61 4.28 10.68
C GLY A 163 -28.25 4.68 9.26
N GLN A 164 -27.19 5.46 9.06
CA GLN A 164 -26.74 5.85 7.72
C GLN A 164 -26.16 4.65 6.96
N GLN A 165 -25.40 3.80 7.64
CA GLN A 165 -24.87 2.56 7.02
C GLN A 165 -26.02 1.67 6.53
N GLU A 166 -27.05 1.50 7.33
CA GLU A 166 -28.24 0.72 6.96
C GLU A 166 -28.97 1.29 5.75
N GLN A 167 -29.15 2.61 5.69
CA GLN A 167 -29.80 3.27 4.55
C GLN A 167 -29.02 3.04 3.24
N LEU A 168 -27.68 3.18 3.28
CA LEU A 168 -26.84 2.97 2.10
C LEU A 168 -26.88 1.50 1.63
N LEU A 169 -26.86 0.54 2.55
CA LEU A 169 -26.97 -0.88 2.20
C LEU A 169 -28.35 -1.23 1.61
N LYS A 170 -29.45 -0.72 2.19
CA LYS A 170 -30.79 -0.90 1.65
C LYS A 170 -30.97 -0.27 0.27
N ALA A 171 -30.34 0.86 0.01
CA ALA A 171 -30.34 1.49 -1.33
C ALA A 171 -29.63 0.63 -2.40
N GLU A 172 -28.78 -0.32 -1.98
CA GLU A 172 -28.16 -1.32 -2.85
C GLU A 172 -28.91 -2.65 -2.94
N GLY A 173 -30.09 -2.75 -2.29
CA GLY A 173 -30.89 -3.99 -2.26
C GLY A 173 -30.47 -5.01 -1.23
N ILE A 174 -29.62 -4.61 -0.28
CA ILE A 174 -29.18 -5.49 0.81
C ILE A 174 -30.20 -5.39 1.95
N GLU A 175 -30.76 -6.53 2.35
CA GLU A 175 -31.67 -6.62 3.48
C GLU A 175 -30.91 -6.50 4.80
N VAL A 176 -31.38 -5.61 5.67
CA VAL A 176 -30.83 -5.42 7.01
C VAL A 176 -31.94 -5.67 8.02
N VAL A 177 -31.75 -6.66 8.86
CA VAL A 177 -32.70 -7.06 9.92
C VAL A 177 -32.04 -6.88 11.28
N ASN A 178 -32.63 -6.06 12.14
CA ASN A 178 -32.10 -5.76 13.47
C ASN A 178 -30.61 -5.34 13.47
N GLY A 179 -30.23 -4.48 12.50
CA GLY A 179 -28.83 -3.99 12.36
C GLY A 179 -27.83 -5.04 11.86
N LYS A 180 -28.32 -6.09 11.19
CA LYS A 180 -27.51 -7.20 10.74
C LYS A 180 -27.84 -7.61 9.30
N VAL A 181 -26.80 -7.98 8.56
CA VAL A 181 -26.86 -8.50 7.18
C VAL A 181 -26.62 -10.01 7.20
N ASP A 182 -27.39 -10.77 6.43
CA ASP A 182 -27.13 -12.20 6.25
C ASP A 182 -25.91 -12.43 5.34
N LEU A 183 -24.80 -12.85 5.97
CA LEU A 183 -23.55 -13.13 5.25
C LEU A 183 -23.62 -14.34 4.31
N LYS A 184 -24.60 -15.23 4.47
CA LYS A 184 -24.80 -16.37 3.55
C LYS A 184 -25.31 -15.89 2.20
N VAL A 185 -26.10 -14.79 2.21
CA VAL A 185 -26.72 -14.20 1.02
C VAL A 185 -25.83 -13.15 0.39
N TYR A 186 -25.33 -12.20 1.20
CA TYR A 186 -24.74 -10.96 0.73
C TYR A 186 -23.21 -10.90 0.85
N SER A 187 -22.54 -11.91 1.44
CA SER A 187 -21.08 -11.88 1.55
C SER A 187 -20.42 -11.97 0.16
N MET A 188 -19.51 -11.07 -0.11
CA MET A 188 -18.63 -11.12 -1.29
C MET A 188 -17.90 -12.47 -1.31
N LYS A 189 -17.93 -13.16 -2.45
CA LYS A 189 -17.16 -14.40 -2.72
C LYS A 189 -15.85 -14.03 -3.39
N PHE A 190 -14.77 -14.71 -2.98
CA PHE A 190 -13.43 -14.57 -3.56
C PHE A 190 -13.19 -15.60 -4.64
#